data_970f2799d0b786d4a890b0d086ed8057
#
_entry.id   970f2799d0b786d4a890b0d086ed8057
#
_cell.length_a   1.000
_cell.length_b   1.000
_cell.length_c   1.000
_cell.angle_alpha   90.00
_cell.angle_beta   90.00
_cell.angle_gamma   90.00
#
_symmetry.space_group_name_H-M   'P 1'
#
loop_
_entity.id
_entity.type
_entity.pdbx_description
1 polymer ?
#
loop_
_entity_poly.entity_id
_entity_poly.type
_entity_poly.pdbx_seq_one_letter_code
_entity_poly.pdbx_strand_id
1 'polypeptide(L)'
;MAAGVVAVATVVAHLPPAVVVAALAVIAGAVVVDMAHARRVRVGVERTDVPALARGTPVPFGLDVIVDGGQVTRLHQPAPAELALDPPEVTSASLGGSLTGVHRGTHTLPPMVVRVRGPLGLATSDHTGGPVDAVTVLPDLPRARRLAAARRRGRASDEGRIRNRLGLGTEFETIRDYSPDDDIRQVNWLATARVGRPMSNQFRIDENRDLVCMVDAGRLMASPLGEATRLDVALDALAVLAVAADDAGDRVGTVAFAASVVRSLPPRRNGAEPVVRALFDLEPMEVESDYDRAFQAVVGRKRALVALFTDLVDGTAARTLLAAVPVLGRHHALMVVSSTDTDLAAALRTPPADDREALRAVVALDLLASRRRTLGLLRRMGVTVVESGPDTLGPACASAYVRLKQSGRL
;
A
#
# COMPACT_ATOMS: atom_id res chain seq x y z
N MET A 1 37.57 -38.33 -8.60
CA MET A 1 38.44 -37.22 -8.16
C MET A 1 39.62 -37.69 -7.33
N ALA A 2 39.49 -38.57 -6.34
CA ALA A 2 40.61 -39.03 -5.49
C ALA A 2 41.76 -39.74 -6.26
N ALA A 3 41.46 -40.59 -7.24
CA ALA A 3 42.49 -41.31 -8.05
C ALA A 3 43.34 -40.33 -8.89
N GLY A 4 42.76 -39.26 -9.42
CA GLY A 4 43.51 -38.24 -10.18
C GLY A 4 44.49 -37.43 -9.30
N VAL A 5 44.06 -37.10 -8.07
CA VAL A 5 44.90 -36.38 -7.11
C VAL A 5 46.14 -37.24 -6.68
N VAL A 6 45.90 -38.54 -6.46
CA VAL A 6 46.98 -39.49 -6.12
C VAL A 6 47.97 -39.66 -7.29
N ALA A 7 47.48 -39.77 -8.52
CA ALA A 7 48.36 -39.86 -9.70
C ALA A 7 49.21 -38.63 -9.93
N VAL A 8 48.63 -37.43 -9.73
CA VAL A 8 49.38 -36.17 -9.82
C VAL A 8 50.43 -36.07 -8.70
N ALA A 9 50.06 -36.44 -7.46
CA ALA A 9 51.01 -36.41 -6.33
C ALA A 9 52.20 -37.37 -6.53
N THR A 10 52.00 -38.57 -7.09
CA THR A 10 53.11 -39.52 -7.37
C THR A 10 54.00 -39.03 -8.48
N VAL A 11 53.50 -38.40 -9.54
CA VAL A 11 54.31 -37.82 -10.61
C VAL A 11 55.14 -36.65 -10.09
N VAL A 12 54.55 -35.76 -9.28
CA VAL A 12 55.26 -34.59 -8.70
C VAL A 12 56.35 -35.01 -7.74
N ALA A 13 56.20 -36.11 -6.99
CA ALA A 13 57.22 -36.62 -6.05
C ALA A 13 58.47 -37.16 -6.74
N HIS A 14 58.46 -37.45 -8.05
CA HIS A 14 59.61 -37.98 -8.82
C HIS A 14 60.28 -36.90 -9.69
N LEU A 15 59.76 -35.64 -9.69
CA LEU A 15 60.38 -34.53 -10.44
C LEU A 15 61.47 -33.85 -9.63
N PRO A 16 62.58 -33.36 -10.29
CA PRO A 16 63.56 -32.55 -9.62
C PRO A 16 62.94 -31.31 -8.94
N PRO A 17 63.31 -30.96 -7.71
CA PRO A 17 62.75 -29.85 -6.99
C PRO A 17 62.71 -28.51 -7.78
N ALA A 18 63.78 -28.27 -8.57
CA ALA A 18 63.90 -27.09 -9.43
C ALA A 18 62.78 -27.02 -10.50
N VAL A 19 62.32 -28.18 -11.04
CA VAL A 19 61.25 -28.25 -12.03
C VAL A 19 59.91 -27.97 -11.37
N VAL A 20 59.68 -28.47 -10.16
CA VAL A 20 58.46 -28.22 -9.39
C VAL A 20 58.35 -26.72 -9.03
N VAL A 21 59.47 -26.12 -8.57
CA VAL A 21 59.50 -24.67 -8.25
C VAL A 21 59.27 -23.83 -9.51
N ALA A 22 59.87 -24.19 -10.65
CA ALA A 22 59.67 -23.48 -11.91
C ALA A 22 58.20 -23.59 -12.39
N ALA A 23 57.56 -24.76 -12.30
CA ALA A 23 56.16 -24.95 -12.66
C ALA A 23 55.21 -24.13 -11.77
N LEU A 24 55.45 -24.11 -10.45
CA LEU A 24 54.69 -23.30 -9.51
C LEU A 24 54.83 -21.78 -9.79
N ALA A 25 56.05 -21.33 -10.14
CA ALA A 25 56.29 -19.93 -10.51
C ALA A 25 55.55 -19.54 -11.79
N VAL A 26 55.50 -20.40 -12.80
CA VAL A 26 54.74 -20.19 -14.03
C VAL A 26 53.25 -20.13 -13.74
N ILE A 27 52.69 -21.03 -12.93
CA ILE A 27 51.28 -21.02 -12.54
C ILE A 27 50.94 -19.73 -11.74
N ALA A 28 51.80 -19.38 -10.77
CA ALA A 28 51.60 -18.14 -10.01
C ALA A 28 51.67 -16.90 -10.92
N GLY A 29 52.58 -16.84 -11.87
CA GLY A 29 52.67 -15.79 -12.87
C GLY A 29 51.41 -15.72 -13.74
N ALA A 30 50.90 -16.86 -14.20
CA ALA A 30 49.65 -16.92 -14.98
C ALA A 30 48.44 -16.42 -14.17
N VAL A 31 48.32 -16.79 -12.88
CA VAL A 31 47.27 -16.29 -11.99
C VAL A 31 47.37 -14.78 -11.80
N VAL A 32 48.56 -14.24 -11.61
CA VAL A 32 48.77 -12.79 -11.46
C VAL A 32 48.38 -12.04 -12.73
N VAL A 33 48.75 -12.55 -13.90
CA VAL A 33 48.38 -11.97 -15.20
C VAL A 33 46.88 -12.01 -15.40
N ASP A 34 46.25 -13.16 -15.13
CA ASP A 34 44.80 -13.34 -15.26
C ASP A 34 44.03 -12.44 -14.31
N MET A 35 44.46 -12.30 -13.06
CA MET A 35 43.92 -11.37 -12.08
C MET A 35 44.04 -9.90 -12.54
N ALA A 36 45.24 -9.54 -13.10
CA ALA A 36 45.43 -8.19 -13.61
C ALA A 36 44.49 -7.88 -14.80
N HIS A 37 44.25 -8.85 -15.67
CA HIS A 37 43.26 -8.72 -16.73
C HIS A 37 41.86 -8.61 -16.17
N ALA A 38 41.42 -9.53 -15.28
CA ALA A 38 40.10 -9.51 -14.69
C ALA A 38 39.79 -8.16 -14.00
N ARG A 39 40.79 -7.55 -13.33
CA ARG A 39 40.64 -6.23 -12.66
C ARG A 39 40.57 -5.05 -13.61
N ARG A 40 41.05 -5.16 -14.84
CA ARG A 40 41.09 -4.07 -15.84
C ARG A 40 39.87 -4.08 -16.76
N VAL A 41 39.04 -5.10 -16.68
CA VAL A 41 37.81 -5.21 -17.49
C VAL A 41 36.92 -3.98 -17.26
N ARG A 42 36.51 -3.37 -18.36
CA ARG A 42 35.48 -2.32 -18.33
C ARG A 42 34.10 -2.96 -18.36
N VAL A 43 33.23 -2.47 -17.49
CA VAL A 43 31.87 -2.97 -17.34
C VAL A 43 30.91 -1.88 -17.77
N GLY A 44 30.20 -2.11 -18.85
CA GLY A 44 29.04 -1.33 -19.26
C GLY A 44 27.78 -1.95 -18.66
N VAL A 45 26.83 -1.13 -18.26
CA VAL A 45 25.58 -1.56 -17.62
C VAL A 45 24.41 -0.86 -18.29
N GLU A 46 23.47 -1.64 -18.77
CA GLU A 46 22.19 -1.18 -19.24
C GLU A 46 21.10 -1.72 -18.31
N ARG A 47 20.41 -0.82 -17.63
CA ARG A 47 19.30 -1.15 -16.71
C ARG A 47 18.01 -0.62 -17.29
N THR A 48 16.95 -1.44 -17.23
CA THR A 48 15.59 -0.99 -17.60
C THR A 48 15.14 0.11 -16.64
N ASP A 49 14.56 1.18 -17.17
CA ASP A 49 13.95 2.24 -16.36
C ASP A 49 12.87 1.65 -15.45
N VAL A 50 12.96 1.93 -14.16
CA VAL A 50 12.00 1.48 -13.17
C VAL A 50 10.92 2.53 -12.99
N PRO A 51 9.67 2.28 -13.42
CA PRO A 51 8.57 3.19 -13.19
C PRO A 51 8.24 3.26 -11.69
N ALA A 52 7.38 4.21 -11.31
CA ALA A 52 6.82 4.20 -9.97
C ALA A 52 6.07 2.87 -9.72
N LEU A 53 6.50 2.13 -8.69
CA LEU A 53 5.95 0.84 -8.32
C LEU A 53 4.67 1.01 -7.51
N ALA A 54 3.72 0.09 -7.66
CA ALA A 54 2.65 -0.08 -6.70
C ALA A 54 3.06 -1.13 -5.67
N ARG A 55 2.83 -0.86 -4.39
CA ARG A 55 3.19 -1.77 -3.31
C ARG A 55 2.62 -3.18 -3.54
N GLY A 56 3.45 -4.21 -3.40
CA GLY A 56 3.06 -5.61 -3.59
C GLY A 56 2.76 -6.03 -5.03
N THR A 57 2.95 -5.14 -6.02
CA THR A 57 2.73 -5.47 -7.43
C THR A 57 4.09 -5.63 -8.13
N PRO A 58 4.43 -6.83 -8.65
CA PRO A 58 5.68 -7.04 -9.36
C PRO A 58 5.67 -6.32 -10.72
N VAL A 59 6.81 -5.70 -11.06
CA VAL A 59 7.05 -5.06 -12.34
C VAL A 59 8.26 -5.71 -13.00
N PRO A 60 8.28 -5.93 -14.32
CA PRO A 60 9.44 -6.48 -15.01
C PRO A 60 10.70 -5.62 -14.75
N PHE A 61 11.79 -6.29 -14.44
CA PHE A 61 13.10 -5.69 -14.22
C PHE A 61 14.12 -6.38 -15.13
N GLY A 62 14.95 -5.59 -15.81
CA GLY A 62 16.01 -6.07 -16.68
C GLY A 62 17.31 -5.35 -16.41
N LEU A 63 18.41 -6.10 -16.46
CA LEU A 63 19.75 -5.61 -16.29
C LEU A 63 20.69 -6.40 -17.21
N ASP A 64 21.32 -5.71 -18.16
CA ASP A 64 22.29 -6.27 -19.09
C ASP A 64 23.68 -5.71 -18.80
N VAL A 65 24.67 -6.60 -18.79
CA VAL A 65 26.07 -6.24 -18.52
C VAL A 65 26.91 -6.57 -19.75
N ILE A 66 27.61 -5.57 -20.22
CA ILE A 66 28.56 -5.67 -21.32
C ILE A 66 29.97 -5.58 -20.72
N VAL A 67 30.79 -6.58 -20.98
CA VAL A 67 32.20 -6.61 -20.52
C VAL A 67 33.18 -6.59 -21.69
N ASP A 68 34.20 -5.75 -21.59
CA ASP A 68 35.26 -5.67 -22.56
C ASP A 68 36.41 -6.64 -22.17
N GLY A 69 36.21 -7.92 -22.48
CA GLY A 69 37.11 -9.02 -22.13
C GLY A 69 36.70 -9.78 -20.87
N GLY A 70 37.09 -11.05 -20.79
CA GLY A 70 36.70 -11.95 -19.71
C GLY A 70 35.29 -12.53 -19.87
N GLN A 71 34.86 -13.25 -18.85
CA GLN A 71 33.56 -13.91 -18.82
C GLN A 71 32.80 -13.55 -17.55
N VAL A 72 31.56 -13.09 -17.67
CA VAL A 72 30.67 -12.91 -16.51
C VAL A 72 30.32 -14.28 -15.92
N THR A 73 30.58 -14.46 -14.63
CA THR A 73 30.28 -15.69 -13.89
C THR A 73 29.21 -15.52 -12.85
N ARG A 74 28.95 -14.28 -12.42
CA ARG A 74 27.91 -13.93 -11.44
C ARG A 74 27.51 -12.48 -11.65
N LEU A 75 26.25 -12.24 -11.72
CA LEU A 75 25.64 -10.91 -11.74
C LEU A 75 24.65 -10.83 -10.56
N HIS A 76 24.87 -9.87 -9.68
CA HIS A 76 24.05 -9.65 -8.50
C HIS A 76 23.59 -8.19 -8.46
N GLN A 77 22.28 -7.98 -8.34
CA GLN A 77 21.69 -6.68 -8.08
C GLN A 77 21.30 -6.60 -6.62
N PRO A 78 22.06 -5.89 -5.78
CA PRO A 78 21.61 -5.63 -4.40
C PRO A 78 20.30 -4.85 -4.41
N ALA A 79 19.42 -5.18 -3.48
CA ALA A 79 18.19 -4.42 -3.24
C ALA A 79 18.05 -4.19 -1.72
N PRO A 80 17.60 -3.02 -1.28
CA PRO A 80 17.29 -2.78 0.13
C PRO A 80 16.07 -3.62 0.56
N ALA A 81 15.85 -3.77 1.86
CA ALA A 81 14.76 -4.60 2.40
C ALA A 81 13.36 -4.16 1.93
N GLU A 82 13.23 -2.90 1.56
CA GLU A 82 12.00 -2.28 1.07
C GLU A 82 11.66 -2.65 -0.38
N LEU A 83 12.62 -3.26 -1.10
CA LEU A 83 12.48 -3.69 -2.49
C LEU A 83 12.84 -5.18 -2.60
N ALA A 84 11.95 -5.99 -3.12
CA ALA A 84 12.22 -7.40 -3.39
C ALA A 84 12.49 -7.60 -4.89
N LEU A 85 13.66 -8.14 -5.22
CA LEU A 85 14.06 -8.50 -6.58
C LEU A 85 14.13 -10.03 -6.70
N ASP A 86 13.47 -10.59 -7.70
CA ASP A 86 13.46 -12.03 -7.96
C ASP A 86 13.71 -12.35 -9.45
N PRO A 87 14.81 -13.03 -9.78
CA PRO A 87 15.92 -13.41 -8.92
C PRO A 87 16.88 -12.23 -8.63
N PRO A 88 17.52 -12.18 -7.44
CA PRO A 88 18.48 -11.11 -7.12
C PRO A 88 19.85 -11.34 -7.76
N GLU A 89 20.09 -12.57 -8.26
CA GLU A 89 21.38 -13.02 -8.76
C GLU A 89 21.22 -14.05 -9.87
N VAL A 90 22.11 -13.97 -10.87
CA VAL A 90 22.20 -14.92 -11.98
C VAL A 90 23.66 -15.21 -12.32
N THR A 91 23.91 -16.33 -13.03
CA THR A 91 25.24 -16.72 -13.53
C THR A 91 25.47 -16.33 -14.99
N SER A 92 24.75 -15.36 -15.49
CA SER A 92 24.80 -14.83 -16.86
C SER A 92 25.11 -13.34 -16.86
N ALA A 93 25.38 -12.78 -18.02
CA ALA A 93 25.57 -11.34 -18.20
C ALA A 93 24.25 -10.55 -18.27
N SER A 94 23.11 -11.26 -18.29
CA SER A 94 21.77 -10.67 -18.32
C SER A 94 20.96 -11.19 -17.15
N LEU A 95 20.32 -10.28 -16.40
CA LEU A 95 19.38 -10.58 -15.33
C LEU A 95 18.01 -10.11 -15.77
N GLY A 96 17.11 -11.04 -15.98
CA GLY A 96 15.68 -10.78 -16.19
C GLY A 96 14.89 -11.28 -14.99
N GLY A 97 14.00 -10.43 -14.46
CA GLY A 97 13.24 -10.79 -13.27
C GLY A 97 12.11 -9.83 -13.00
N SER A 98 11.68 -9.77 -11.75
CA SER A 98 10.65 -8.85 -11.27
C SER A 98 11.11 -8.08 -10.05
N LEU A 99 10.83 -6.79 -10.04
CA LEU A 99 11.05 -5.90 -8.89
C LEU A 99 9.69 -5.59 -8.24
N THR A 100 9.61 -5.81 -6.93
CA THR A 100 8.40 -5.55 -6.14
C THR A 100 8.73 -4.58 -5.02
N GLY A 101 7.94 -3.52 -4.88
CA GLY A 101 8.01 -2.62 -3.73
C GLY A 101 7.31 -3.26 -2.52
N VAL A 102 8.04 -3.47 -1.43
CA VAL A 102 7.51 -4.04 -0.17
C VAL A 102 6.96 -2.92 0.72
N HIS A 103 7.74 -1.87 0.93
CA HIS A 103 7.34 -0.70 1.69
C HIS A 103 7.19 0.52 0.77
N ARG A 104 6.19 1.35 1.04
CA ARG A 104 5.98 2.62 0.32
C ARG A 104 7.08 3.63 0.65
N GLY A 105 7.27 4.59 -0.22
CA GLY A 105 8.30 5.62 -0.05
C GLY A 105 9.21 5.72 -1.26
N THR A 106 10.30 6.46 -1.11
CA THR A 106 11.37 6.54 -2.11
C THR A 106 12.59 5.78 -1.60
N HIS A 107 12.94 4.72 -2.31
CA HIS A 107 14.03 3.83 -1.94
C HIS A 107 15.14 3.92 -2.97
N THR A 108 16.37 3.70 -2.51
CA THR A 108 17.54 3.75 -3.39
C THR A 108 17.91 2.35 -3.86
N LEU A 109 17.92 2.13 -5.16
CA LEU A 109 18.42 0.93 -5.77
C LEU A 109 19.92 1.13 -6.03
N PRO A 110 20.82 0.40 -5.33
CA PRO A 110 22.25 0.59 -5.43
C PRO A 110 22.82 0.06 -6.77
N PRO A 111 24.09 0.36 -7.09
CA PRO A 111 24.76 -0.23 -8.22
C PRO A 111 24.83 -1.76 -8.13
N MET A 112 24.82 -2.42 -9.28
CA MET A 112 25.00 -3.87 -9.35
C MET A 112 26.44 -4.30 -9.06
N VAL A 113 26.62 -5.58 -8.73
CA VAL A 113 27.93 -6.23 -8.57
C VAL A 113 28.04 -7.36 -9.58
N VAL A 114 29.09 -7.33 -10.41
CA VAL A 114 29.39 -8.37 -11.38
C VAL A 114 30.72 -9.02 -11.11
N ARG A 115 30.75 -10.35 -11.13
CA ARG A 115 32.00 -11.14 -11.05
C ARG A 115 32.43 -11.55 -12.43
N VAL A 116 33.62 -11.07 -12.81
CA VAL A 116 34.24 -11.37 -14.09
C VAL A 116 35.41 -12.32 -13.88
N ARG A 117 35.47 -13.38 -14.68
CA ARG A 117 36.60 -14.31 -14.76
C ARG A 117 37.56 -13.84 -15.84
N GLY A 118 38.86 -13.90 -15.57
CA GLY A 118 39.90 -13.58 -16.53
C GLY A 118 39.95 -14.56 -17.71
N PRO A 119 40.67 -14.21 -18.79
CA PRO A 119 40.72 -15.00 -20.02
C PRO A 119 41.35 -16.39 -19.84
N LEU A 120 42.22 -16.57 -18.86
CA LEU A 120 42.81 -17.89 -18.55
C LEU A 120 41.93 -18.71 -17.59
N GLY A 121 40.90 -18.11 -17.02
CA GLY A 121 39.98 -18.77 -16.10
C GLY A 121 40.54 -19.08 -14.70
N LEU A 122 41.71 -18.54 -14.37
CA LEU A 122 42.43 -18.81 -13.13
C LEU A 122 42.09 -17.84 -12.01
N ALA A 123 41.61 -16.64 -12.34
CA ALA A 123 41.27 -15.60 -11.39
C ALA A 123 39.93 -14.95 -11.70
N THR A 124 39.31 -14.36 -10.67
CA THR A 124 38.08 -13.58 -10.79
C THR A 124 38.21 -12.24 -10.10
N SER A 125 37.51 -11.23 -10.57
CA SER A 125 37.42 -9.92 -9.92
C SER A 125 35.97 -9.44 -9.87
N ASP A 126 35.57 -8.82 -8.75
CA ASP A 126 34.28 -8.20 -8.60
C ASP A 126 34.34 -6.72 -9.03
N HIS A 127 33.39 -6.30 -9.81
CA HIS A 127 33.20 -4.93 -10.28
C HIS A 127 31.84 -4.43 -9.86
N THR A 128 31.79 -3.16 -9.45
CA THR A 128 30.55 -2.46 -9.15
C THR A 128 30.29 -1.47 -10.26
N GLY A 129 29.07 -1.45 -10.80
CA GLY A 129 28.71 -0.57 -11.90
C GLY A 129 27.22 -0.28 -11.96
N GLY A 130 26.86 0.63 -12.85
CA GLY A 130 25.48 1.07 -13.05
C GLY A 130 25.08 2.28 -12.19
N PRO A 131 23.96 2.89 -12.51
CA PRO A 131 23.44 4.06 -11.80
C PRO A 131 22.93 3.68 -10.39
N VAL A 132 22.87 4.71 -9.54
CA VAL A 132 22.08 4.69 -8.31
C VAL A 132 20.72 5.28 -8.65
N ASP A 133 19.68 4.48 -8.62
CA ASP A 133 18.34 4.91 -9.01
C ASP A 133 17.42 5.11 -7.80
N ALA A 134 16.61 6.16 -7.85
CA ALA A 134 15.54 6.37 -6.87
C ALA A 134 14.26 5.67 -7.36
N VAL A 135 13.83 4.67 -6.62
CA VAL A 135 12.61 3.90 -6.90
C VAL A 135 11.49 4.39 -5.99
N THR A 136 10.42 4.92 -6.57
CA THR A 136 9.24 5.37 -5.83
C THR A 136 8.22 4.24 -5.73
N VAL A 137 7.82 3.88 -4.50
CA VAL A 137 6.78 2.90 -4.21
C VAL A 137 5.54 3.61 -3.67
N LEU A 138 4.47 3.56 -4.43
CA LEU A 138 3.16 4.14 -4.09
C LEU A 138 2.25 3.10 -3.41
N PRO A 139 1.24 3.52 -2.63
CA PRO A 139 0.12 2.65 -2.26
C PRO A 139 -0.50 1.97 -3.49
N ASP A 140 -1.14 0.80 -3.30
CA ASP A 140 -1.62 -0.03 -4.42
C ASP A 140 -2.85 0.57 -5.13
N LEU A 141 -2.65 1.66 -5.87
CA LEU A 141 -3.67 2.28 -6.74
C LEU A 141 -4.20 1.35 -7.83
N PRO A 142 -3.39 0.52 -8.52
CA PRO A 142 -3.91 -0.47 -9.47
C PRO A 142 -4.90 -1.44 -8.84
N ARG A 143 -4.64 -1.94 -7.63
CA ARG A 143 -5.58 -2.78 -6.88
C ARG A 143 -6.83 -2.01 -6.50
N ALA A 144 -6.67 -0.78 -6.02
CA ALA A 144 -7.79 0.11 -5.71
C ALA A 144 -8.71 0.33 -6.93
N ARG A 145 -8.15 0.64 -8.10
CA ARG A 145 -8.90 0.80 -9.35
C ARG A 145 -9.57 -0.49 -9.81
N ARG A 146 -8.91 -1.65 -9.68
CA ARG A 146 -9.51 -2.96 -9.99
C ARG A 146 -10.70 -3.27 -9.08
N LEU A 147 -10.57 -3.01 -7.77
CA LEU A 147 -11.64 -3.23 -6.80
C LEU A 147 -12.84 -2.29 -7.06
N ALA A 148 -12.59 -1.03 -7.38
CA ALA A 148 -13.63 -0.08 -7.75
C ALA A 148 -14.36 -0.50 -9.05
N ALA A 149 -13.60 -0.92 -10.08
CA ALA A 149 -14.15 -1.38 -11.36
C ALA A 149 -14.93 -2.70 -11.22
N ALA A 150 -14.46 -3.65 -10.39
CA ALA A 150 -15.19 -4.90 -10.11
C ALA A 150 -16.54 -4.62 -9.44
N ARG A 151 -16.59 -3.64 -8.55
CA ARG A 151 -17.83 -3.19 -7.91
C ARG A 151 -18.80 -2.54 -8.89
N ARG A 152 -18.32 -1.73 -9.83
CA ARG A 152 -19.19 -1.16 -10.87
C ARG A 152 -19.82 -2.27 -11.70
N ARG A 153 -19.08 -3.29 -12.10
CA ARG A 153 -19.60 -4.45 -12.86
C ARG A 153 -20.63 -5.25 -12.07
N GLY A 154 -20.35 -5.52 -10.78
CA GLY A 154 -21.30 -6.18 -9.90
C GLY A 154 -22.58 -5.38 -9.69
N ARG A 155 -22.50 -4.02 -9.68
CA ARG A 155 -23.65 -3.13 -9.64
C ARG A 155 -24.45 -3.11 -10.94
N ALA A 156 -23.79 -3.11 -12.10
CA ALA A 156 -24.47 -3.12 -13.39
C ALA A 156 -25.36 -4.38 -13.54
N SER A 157 -24.95 -5.52 -12.96
CA SER A 157 -25.79 -6.72 -12.93
C SER A 157 -26.91 -6.68 -11.87
N ASP A 158 -26.74 -5.88 -10.81
CA ASP A 158 -27.73 -5.70 -9.73
C ASP A 158 -28.63 -4.45 -9.94
N GLU A 159 -28.20 -3.48 -10.74
CA GLU A 159 -28.94 -2.23 -11.00
C GLU A 159 -30.32 -2.47 -11.60
N GLY A 160 -30.51 -3.56 -12.34
CA GLY A 160 -31.83 -3.98 -12.80
C GLY A 160 -32.78 -4.37 -11.65
N ARG A 161 -32.25 -4.85 -10.52
CA ARG A 161 -33.01 -5.22 -9.33
C ARG A 161 -33.03 -4.15 -8.24
N ILE A 162 -32.00 -3.31 -8.16
CA ILE A 162 -31.80 -2.29 -7.11
C ILE A 162 -32.41 -0.95 -7.52
N ARG A 163 -32.53 -0.63 -8.82
CA ARG A 163 -33.29 0.54 -9.30
C ARG A 163 -34.70 0.63 -8.71
N ASN A 164 -35.30 -0.52 -8.46
CA ASN A 164 -36.63 -0.59 -7.86
C ASN A 164 -36.69 -0.46 -6.33
N ARG A 165 -35.54 -0.49 -5.62
CA ARG A 165 -35.56 -0.44 -4.14
C ARG A 165 -34.88 0.80 -3.53
N LEU A 166 -34.16 1.62 -4.28
CA LEU A 166 -33.35 2.71 -3.73
C LEU A 166 -33.41 4.00 -4.59
N GLY A 167 -34.58 4.36 -5.08
CA GLY A 167 -34.83 5.54 -5.86
C GLY A 167 -34.95 6.83 -5.05
N LEU A 168 -34.17 7.03 -4.01
CA LEU A 168 -34.15 8.29 -3.27
C LEU A 168 -32.77 8.95 -3.45
N GLY A 169 -32.48 9.42 -4.67
CA GLY A 169 -31.58 10.53 -4.86
C GLY A 169 -32.09 11.72 -4.04
N THR A 170 -31.19 12.57 -3.55
CA THR A 170 -31.55 13.74 -2.76
C THR A 170 -31.70 14.99 -3.61
N GLU A 171 -31.26 14.98 -4.85
CA GLU A 171 -31.34 16.09 -5.79
C GLU A 171 -32.45 15.81 -6.82
N PHE A 172 -33.42 16.75 -6.89
CA PHE A 172 -34.50 16.67 -7.88
C PHE A 172 -33.92 16.82 -9.29
N GLU A 173 -34.17 15.83 -10.16
CA GLU A 173 -33.67 15.85 -11.54
C GLU A 173 -34.77 16.28 -12.51
N THR A 174 -35.90 15.61 -12.49
CA THR A 174 -37.02 15.88 -13.41
C THR A 174 -38.32 15.26 -12.90
N ILE A 175 -39.44 15.63 -13.56
CA ILE A 175 -40.72 14.98 -13.39
C ILE A 175 -40.97 14.14 -14.65
N ARG A 176 -41.27 12.84 -14.47
CA ARG A 176 -41.61 11.94 -15.57
C ARG A 176 -42.93 11.23 -15.29
N ASP A 177 -43.43 10.52 -16.28
CA ASP A 177 -44.58 9.67 -16.11
C ASP A 177 -44.30 8.60 -15.03
N TYR A 178 -45.30 8.39 -14.15
CA TYR A 178 -45.23 7.35 -13.13
C TYR A 178 -45.21 5.96 -13.77
N SER A 179 -44.33 5.11 -13.32
CA SER A 179 -44.29 3.70 -13.66
C SER A 179 -44.78 2.87 -12.46
N PRO A 180 -45.46 1.73 -12.68
CA PRO A 180 -45.89 0.83 -11.60
C PRO A 180 -44.76 0.37 -10.68
N ASP A 181 -43.51 0.46 -11.16
CA ASP A 181 -42.32 0.10 -10.42
C ASP A 181 -41.77 1.24 -9.54
N ASP A 182 -42.36 2.47 -9.63
CA ASP A 182 -41.93 3.61 -8.82
C ASP A 182 -42.53 3.54 -7.41
N ASP A 183 -41.77 4.06 -6.43
CA ASP A 183 -42.31 4.21 -5.07
C ASP A 183 -43.42 5.29 -5.06
N ILE A 184 -44.54 4.95 -4.50
CA ILE A 184 -45.71 5.85 -4.38
C ILE A 184 -45.36 7.16 -3.64
N ARG A 185 -44.30 7.16 -2.82
CA ARG A 185 -43.81 8.37 -2.13
C ARG A 185 -43.15 9.36 -3.07
N GLN A 186 -42.80 8.95 -4.27
CA GLN A 186 -42.19 9.81 -5.31
C GLN A 186 -43.23 10.45 -6.21
N VAL A 187 -44.49 10.11 -6.06
CA VAL A 187 -45.59 10.70 -6.84
C VAL A 187 -45.68 12.21 -6.58
N ASN A 188 -45.57 12.98 -7.67
CA ASN A 188 -45.77 14.43 -7.64
C ASN A 188 -47.26 14.77 -7.85
N TRP A 189 -47.97 14.87 -6.76
CA TRP A 189 -49.42 15.15 -6.80
C TRP A 189 -49.78 16.46 -7.48
N LEU A 190 -48.90 17.47 -7.38
CA LEU A 190 -49.12 18.77 -8.02
C LEU A 190 -48.94 18.67 -9.56
N ALA A 191 -47.93 17.98 -10.03
CA ALA A 191 -47.71 17.72 -11.46
C ALA A 191 -48.82 16.80 -12.00
N THR A 192 -49.19 15.76 -11.26
CA THR A 192 -50.31 14.84 -11.58
C THR A 192 -51.64 15.60 -11.78
N ALA A 193 -51.97 16.53 -10.88
CA ALA A 193 -53.15 17.35 -10.99
C ALA A 193 -53.15 18.28 -12.21
N ARG A 194 -52.00 18.77 -12.61
CA ARG A 194 -51.86 19.66 -13.79
C ARG A 194 -51.89 18.91 -15.12
N VAL A 195 -51.30 17.71 -15.16
CA VAL A 195 -51.15 16.95 -16.42
C VAL A 195 -52.29 15.94 -16.63
N GLY A 196 -53.03 15.62 -15.58
CA GLY A 196 -54.18 14.69 -15.61
C GLY A 196 -53.77 13.21 -15.68
N ARG A 197 -52.47 12.91 -15.47
CA ARG A 197 -51.93 11.54 -15.39
C ARG A 197 -50.88 11.45 -14.29
N PRO A 198 -50.66 10.26 -13.69
CA PRO A 198 -49.71 10.11 -12.59
C PRO A 198 -48.29 10.48 -13.02
N MET A 199 -47.67 11.39 -12.28
CA MET A 199 -46.29 11.87 -12.49
C MET A 199 -45.43 11.53 -11.29
N SER A 200 -44.20 11.15 -11.52
CA SER A 200 -43.21 10.81 -10.49
C SER A 200 -42.04 11.77 -10.52
N ASN A 201 -41.56 12.17 -9.34
CA ASN A 201 -40.29 12.89 -9.20
C ASN A 201 -39.15 11.91 -9.41
N GLN A 202 -38.26 12.20 -10.35
CA GLN A 202 -37.02 11.51 -10.52
C GLN A 202 -35.95 12.27 -9.76
N PHE A 203 -35.27 11.58 -8.83
CA PHE A 203 -34.17 12.14 -8.06
C PHE A 203 -32.86 11.56 -8.55
N ARG A 204 -31.85 12.41 -8.61
CA ARG A 204 -30.48 12.04 -8.94
C ARG A 204 -29.66 11.90 -7.66
N ILE A 205 -28.72 10.96 -7.65
CA ILE A 205 -27.72 10.88 -6.57
C ILE A 205 -26.85 12.12 -6.68
N ASP A 206 -26.78 12.89 -5.60
CA ASP A 206 -26.01 14.13 -5.53
C ASP A 206 -24.53 13.86 -5.87
N GLU A 207 -24.05 14.50 -6.92
CA GLU A 207 -22.64 14.50 -7.35
C GLU A 207 -21.96 15.72 -6.71
N ASN A 208 -20.62 15.70 -6.63
CA ASN A 208 -19.78 16.78 -6.10
C ASN A 208 -19.81 16.97 -4.56
N ARG A 209 -20.08 15.91 -3.82
CA ARG A 209 -19.83 15.95 -2.37
C ARG A 209 -18.33 15.98 -2.07
N ASP A 210 -17.99 16.56 -0.93
CA ASP A 210 -16.63 16.57 -0.45
C ASP A 210 -16.37 15.33 0.41
N LEU A 211 -15.30 14.59 0.08
CA LEU A 211 -14.69 13.58 0.93
C LEU A 211 -13.35 14.12 1.44
N VAL A 212 -13.19 14.19 2.74
CA VAL A 212 -11.92 14.50 3.39
C VAL A 212 -11.40 13.25 4.09
N CYS A 213 -10.32 12.68 3.58
CA CYS A 213 -9.62 11.59 4.23
C CYS A 213 -8.66 12.16 5.27
N MET A 214 -8.96 11.98 6.56
CA MET A 214 -8.07 12.35 7.65
C MET A 214 -7.23 11.14 8.05
N VAL A 215 -5.92 11.30 8.09
CA VAL A 215 -4.98 10.23 8.40
C VAL A 215 -4.18 10.57 9.64
N ASP A 216 -4.34 9.76 10.64
CA ASP A 216 -3.48 9.77 11.82
C ASP A 216 -2.11 9.21 11.45
N ALA A 217 -1.04 9.95 11.74
CA ALA A 217 0.34 9.55 11.56
C ALA A 217 1.11 9.56 12.90
N GLY A 218 0.42 9.51 14.02
CA GLY A 218 1.04 9.43 15.33
C GLY A 218 1.60 8.05 15.66
N ARG A 219 2.21 7.93 16.85
CA ARG A 219 2.96 6.74 17.27
C ARG A 219 2.18 5.41 17.18
N LEU A 220 0.87 5.42 17.39
CA LEU A 220 0.05 4.21 17.33
C LEU A 220 0.00 3.62 15.93
N MET A 221 0.13 4.45 14.91
CA MET A 221 0.10 4.03 13.51
C MET A 221 1.41 3.37 13.04
N ALA A 222 2.49 3.45 13.85
CA ALA A 222 3.74 2.70 13.63
C ALA A 222 3.62 1.21 13.99
N SER A 223 2.59 0.82 14.75
CA SER A 223 2.43 -0.56 15.21
C SER A 223 2.35 -1.53 14.03
N PRO A 224 3.08 -2.66 14.09
CA PRO A 224 3.06 -3.65 13.01
C PRO A 224 1.70 -4.32 12.89
N LEU A 225 1.36 -4.70 11.68
CA LEU A 225 0.16 -5.45 11.31
C LEU A 225 0.53 -6.42 10.17
N GLY A 226 1.03 -7.60 10.54
CA GLY A 226 1.74 -8.50 9.64
C GLY A 226 3.08 -7.90 9.19
N GLU A 227 3.33 -7.87 7.88
CA GLU A 227 4.55 -7.27 7.29
C GLU A 227 4.45 -5.75 7.08
N ALA A 228 3.29 -5.15 7.30
CA ALA A 228 3.02 -3.73 7.11
C ALA A 228 2.82 -3.02 8.46
N THR A 229 2.82 -1.69 8.44
CA THR A 229 2.37 -0.89 9.58
C THR A 229 0.87 -0.62 9.49
N ARG A 230 0.26 -0.20 10.59
CA ARG A 230 -1.15 0.25 10.59
C ARG A 230 -1.35 1.45 9.66
N LEU A 231 -0.35 2.32 9.53
CA LEU A 231 -0.38 3.44 8.59
C LEU A 231 -0.40 2.95 7.14
N ASP A 232 0.39 1.93 6.80
CA ASP A 232 0.40 1.35 5.46
C ASP A 232 -0.98 0.80 5.07
N VAL A 233 -1.58 0.03 5.97
CA VAL A 233 -2.93 -0.54 5.77
C VAL A 233 -3.99 0.56 5.66
N ALA A 234 -3.87 1.62 6.46
CA ALA A 234 -4.76 2.76 6.40
C ALA A 234 -4.66 3.52 5.07
N LEU A 235 -3.44 3.73 4.56
CA LEU A 235 -3.22 4.40 3.27
C LEU A 235 -3.67 3.57 2.08
N ASP A 236 -3.52 2.24 2.12
CA ASP A 236 -4.09 1.37 1.10
C ASP A 236 -5.62 1.42 1.10
N ALA A 237 -6.25 1.39 2.28
CA ALA A 237 -7.69 1.50 2.40
C ALA A 237 -8.21 2.88 1.96
N LEU A 238 -7.46 3.94 2.27
CA LEU A 238 -7.71 5.29 1.81
C LEU A 238 -7.67 5.37 0.29
N ALA A 239 -6.67 4.77 -0.36
CA ALA A 239 -6.56 4.77 -1.81
C ALA A 239 -7.80 4.13 -2.47
N VAL A 240 -8.31 3.03 -1.92
CA VAL A 240 -9.54 2.38 -2.41
C VAL A 240 -10.77 3.29 -2.22
N LEU A 241 -10.88 3.93 -1.06
CA LEU A 241 -11.98 4.87 -0.77
C LEU A 241 -11.93 6.09 -1.68
N ALA A 242 -10.74 6.67 -1.87
CA ALA A 242 -10.53 7.85 -2.71
C ALA A 242 -10.91 7.58 -4.18
N VAL A 243 -10.46 6.44 -4.72
CA VAL A 243 -10.84 6.01 -6.08
C VAL A 243 -12.35 5.78 -6.19
N ALA A 244 -12.97 5.16 -5.19
CA ALA A 244 -14.41 4.94 -5.19
C ALA A 244 -15.23 6.26 -5.15
N ALA A 245 -14.70 7.29 -4.49
CA ALA A 245 -15.33 8.61 -4.43
C ALA A 245 -15.13 9.39 -5.75
N ASP A 246 -13.92 9.37 -6.33
CA ASP A 246 -13.66 9.93 -7.66
C ASP A 246 -14.59 9.31 -8.72
N ASP A 247 -14.71 7.99 -8.69
CA ASP A 247 -15.59 7.24 -9.57
C ASP A 247 -17.07 7.58 -9.41
N ALA A 248 -17.45 8.07 -8.23
CA ALA A 248 -18.79 8.53 -7.92
C ALA A 248 -19.02 10.03 -8.21
N GLY A 249 -18.05 10.71 -8.82
CA GLY A 249 -18.08 12.13 -9.17
C GLY A 249 -17.85 13.09 -8.00
N ASP A 250 -17.37 12.60 -6.85
CA ASP A 250 -17.13 13.42 -5.67
C ASP A 250 -15.73 14.06 -5.66
N ARG A 251 -15.54 15.07 -4.83
CA ARG A 251 -14.26 15.74 -4.66
C ARG A 251 -13.51 15.14 -3.48
N VAL A 252 -12.27 14.73 -3.69
CA VAL A 252 -11.44 14.06 -2.69
C VAL A 252 -10.31 14.96 -2.24
N GLY A 253 -10.14 15.10 -0.93
CA GLY A 253 -9.03 15.77 -0.29
C GLY A 253 -8.51 14.98 0.91
N THR A 254 -7.43 15.46 1.52
CA THR A 254 -6.82 14.79 2.68
C THR A 254 -6.26 15.77 3.70
N VAL A 255 -6.19 15.31 4.95
CA VAL A 255 -5.46 15.95 6.05
C VAL A 255 -4.71 14.87 6.79
N ALA A 256 -3.38 14.85 6.72
CA ALA A 256 -2.54 14.00 7.55
C ALA A 256 -2.07 14.79 8.77
N PHE A 257 -2.12 14.15 9.93
CA PHE A 257 -1.81 14.80 11.20
C PHE A 257 -1.13 13.85 12.19
N ALA A 258 -0.37 14.45 13.10
CA ALA A 258 0.20 13.86 14.30
C ALA A 258 0.02 14.85 15.45
N ALA A 259 1.05 15.37 16.09
CA ALA A 259 0.95 16.49 17.03
C ALA A 259 0.47 17.81 16.37
N SER A 260 0.53 17.87 15.05
CA SER A 260 0.02 18.99 14.23
C SER A 260 -0.38 18.47 12.86
N VAL A 261 -0.99 19.32 12.03
CA VAL A 261 -1.24 18.98 10.63
C VAL A 261 0.08 18.90 9.88
N VAL A 262 0.39 17.71 9.36
CA VAL A 262 1.62 17.42 8.60
C VAL A 262 1.42 17.72 7.12
N ARG A 263 0.25 17.34 6.56
CA ARG A 263 -0.11 17.58 5.16
C ARG A 263 -1.59 17.88 5.02
N SER A 264 -1.93 18.78 4.09
CA SER A 264 -3.32 19.09 3.78
C SER A 264 -3.48 19.35 2.30
N LEU A 265 -4.46 18.67 1.69
CA LEU A 265 -4.86 18.86 0.31
C LEU A 265 -6.38 19.08 0.27
N PRO A 266 -6.85 20.22 -0.26
CA PRO A 266 -8.28 20.50 -0.31
C PRO A 266 -9.01 19.54 -1.26
N PRO A 267 -10.31 19.25 -1.00
CA PRO A 267 -11.12 18.42 -1.88
C PRO A 267 -11.19 18.97 -3.31
N ARG A 268 -10.90 18.10 -4.29
CA ARG A 268 -10.91 18.43 -5.72
C ARG A 268 -11.41 17.25 -6.54
N ARG A 269 -11.94 17.52 -7.74
CA ARG A 269 -12.26 16.47 -8.72
C ARG A 269 -10.99 15.76 -9.15
N ASN A 270 -11.08 14.47 -9.46
CA ASN A 270 -9.93 13.60 -9.74
C ASN A 270 -8.87 13.69 -8.63
N GLY A 271 -9.34 13.75 -7.38
CA GLY A 271 -8.49 13.97 -6.21
C GLY A 271 -7.79 12.71 -5.70
N ALA A 272 -8.20 11.51 -6.09
CA ALA A 272 -7.64 10.27 -5.56
C ALA A 272 -6.13 10.14 -5.81
N GLU A 273 -5.68 10.31 -7.05
CA GLU A 273 -4.25 10.21 -7.37
C GLU A 273 -3.42 11.30 -6.69
N PRO A 274 -3.79 12.61 -6.73
CA PRO A 274 -3.11 13.63 -5.96
C PRO A 274 -3.05 13.38 -4.46
N VAL A 275 -4.13 12.86 -3.86
CA VAL A 275 -4.17 12.50 -2.44
C VAL A 275 -3.17 11.39 -2.13
N VAL A 276 -3.18 10.31 -2.92
CA VAL A 276 -2.24 9.21 -2.73
C VAL A 276 -0.79 9.67 -2.92
N ARG A 277 -0.51 10.51 -3.94
CA ARG A 277 0.82 11.11 -4.15
C ARG A 277 1.23 12.05 -3.02
N ALA A 278 0.30 12.71 -2.36
CA ALA A 278 0.60 13.56 -1.21
C ALA A 278 0.92 12.77 0.06
N LEU A 279 0.55 11.49 0.11
CA LEU A 279 0.66 10.66 1.32
C LEU A 279 1.62 9.46 1.17
N PHE A 280 2.19 9.21 -0.03
CA PHE A 280 2.94 7.97 -0.29
C PHE A 280 4.20 7.81 0.58
N ASP A 281 4.84 8.92 0.94
CA ASP A 281 6.05 8.99 1.78
C ASP A 281 5.74 9.42 3.22
N LEU A 282 4.46 9.39 3.63
CA LEU A 282 4.08 9.70 5.00
C LEU A 282 4.54 8.57 5.93
N GLU A 283 5.39 8.91 6.89
CA GLU A 283 5.89 8.00 7.92
C GLU A 283 5.15 8.22 9.24
N PRO A 284 4.99 7.17 10.07
CA PRO A 284 4.49 7.35 11.43
C PRO A 284 5.47 8.17 12.26
N MET A 285 4.97 9.08 13.08
CA MET A 285 5.77 9.95 13.94
C MET A 285 5.67 9.47 15.40
N GLU A 286 6.78 9.49 16.12
CA GLU A 286 6.82 9.10 17.54
C GLU A 286 6.22 10.16 18.48
N VAL A 287 5.03 10.64 18.14
CA VAL A 287 4.30 11.65 18.92
C VAL A 287 2.84 11.25 19.08
N GLU A 288 2.20 11.77 20.13
CA GLU A 288 0.76 11.62 20.30
C GLU A 288 0.02 12.49 19.27
N SER A 289 -1.09 11.96 18.76
CA SER A 289 -1.92 12.67 17.79
C SER A 289 -2.84 13.67 18.45
N ASP A 290 -2.81 14.91 17.96
CA ASP A 290 -3.68 16.01 18.38
C ASP A 290 -4.91 16.06 17.46
N TYR A 291 -5.98 15.37 17.87
CA TYR A 291 -7.24 15.33 17.11
C TYR A 291 -7.94 16.68 17.07
N ASP A 292 -7.81 17.52 18.12
CA ASP A 292 -8.47 18.83 18.15
C ASP A 292 -7.92 19.75 17.07
N ARG A 293 -6.59 19.80 16.91
CA ARG A 293 -5.94 20.53 15.82
C ARG A 293 -6.29 19.97 14.44
N ALA A 294 -6.31 18.66 14.33
CA ALA A 294 -6.67 18.01 13.07
C ALA A 294 -8.10 18.36 12.64
N PHE A 295 -9.03 18.37 13.58
CA PHE A 295 -10.43 18.70 13.32
C PHE A 295 -10.64 20.17 13.00
N GLN A 296 -9.89 21.09 13.62
CA GLN A 296 -9.92 22.52 13.26
C GLN A 296 -9.60 22.76 11.77
N ALA A 297 -8.76 21.92 11.15
CA ALA A 297 -8.46 22.02 9.72
C ALA A 297 -9.69 21.72 8.81
N VAL A 298 -10.77 21.15 9.36
CA VAL A 298 -11.98 20.75 8.62
C VAL A 298 -13.21 21.57 9.02
N VAL A 299 -13.27 22.09 10.25
CA VAL A 299 -14.46 22.75 10.83
C VAL A 299 -15.00 23.91 9.98
N GLY A 300 -14.16 24.69 9.32
CA GLY A 300 -14.61 25.81 8.48
C GLY A 300 -15.01 25.46 7.05
N ARG A 301 -15.01 24.18 6.69
CA ARG A 301 -15.31 23.74 5.33
C ARG A 301 -16.80 23.49 5.11
N LYS A 302 -17.21 23.44 3.84
CA LYS A 302 -18.56 22.99 3.48
C LYS A 302 -18.83 21.60 4.04
N ARG A 303 -20.10 21.23 4.17
CA ARG A 303 -20.51 19.89 4.59
C ARG A 303 -19.78 18.82 3.76
N ALA A 304 -19.15 17.88 4.42
CA ALA A 304 -18.32 16.84 3.81
C ALA A 304 -18.50 15.51 4.54
N LEU A 305 -18.12 14.42 3.89
CA LEU A 305 -17.81 13.18 4.58
C LEU A 305 -16.36 13.27 5.08
N VAL A 306 -16.17 13.18 6.38
CA VAL A 306 -14.85 13.07 7.00
C VAL A 306 -14.60 11.60 7.33
N ALA A 307 -13.65 10.99 6.62
CA ALA A 307 -13.19 9.63 6.86
C ALA A 307 -11.87 9.66 7.65
N LEU A 308 -11.94 9.34 8.93
CA LEU A 308 -10.79 9.33 9.84
C LEU A 308 -10.19 7.93 9.91
N PHE A 309 -8.96 7.80 9.45
CA PHE A 309 -8.12 6.60 9.54
C PHE A 309 -7.23 6.70 10.77
N THR A 310 -7.49 5.90 11.78
CA THR A 310 -6.75 5.90 13.06
C THR A 310 -6.86 4.56 13.76
N ASP A 311 -6.02 4.33 14.75
CA ASP A 311 -6.16 3.20 15.65
C ASP A 311 -6.74 3.64 17.02
N LEU A 312 -7.68 2.85 17.51
CA LEU A 312 -8.46 3.14 18.72
C LEU A 312 -8.09 2.22 19.89
N VAL A 313 -6.85 1.75 19.93
CA VAL A 313 -6.39 0.85 21.00
C VAL A 313 -6.18 1.61 22.31
N ASP A 314 -5.75 2.87 22.25
CA ASP A 314 -5.50 3.68 23.46
C ASP A 314 -6.77 4.39 23.93
N GLY A 315 -7.13 4.19 25.20
CA GLY A 315 -8.27 4.86 25.82
C GLY A 315 -8.14 6.38 25.93
N THR A 316 -6.93 6.94 25.85
CA THR A 316 -6.68 8.39 25.87
C THR A 316 -7.01 9.00 24.51
N ALA A 317 -6.46 8.46 23.43
CA ALA A 317 -6.78 8.87 22.07
C ALA A 317 -8.29 8.73 21.79
N ALA A 318 -8.90 7.63 22.25
CA ALA A 318 -10.33 7.40 22.16
C ALA A 318 -11.16 8.48 22.84
N ARG A 319 -10.78 8.95 24.04
CA ARG A 319 -11.50 10.01 24.77
C ARG A 319 -11.49 11.34 24.01
N THR A 320 -10.33 11.76 23.49
CA THR A 320 -10.20 12.98 22.69
C THR A 320 -11.08 12.91 21.45
N LEU A 321 -11.04 11.79 20.72
CA LEU A 321 -11.90 11.58 19.56
C LEU A 321 -13.39 11.64 19.94
N LEU A 322 -13.81 10.94 21.01
CA LEU A 322 -15.21 10.95 21.46
C LEU A 322 -15.69 12.35 21.86
N ALA A 323 -14.82 13.19 22.45
CA ALA A 323 -15.14 14.57 22.80
C ALA A 323 -15.33 15.45 21.54
N ALA A 324 -14.58 15.20 20.47
CA ALA A 324 -14.62 16.00 19.25
C ALA A 324 -15.78 15.61 18.29
N VAL A 325 -16.23 14.36 18.33
CA VAL A 325 -17.31 13.85 17.46
C VAL A 325 -18.59 14.71 17.49
N PRO A 326 -19.11 15.20 18.64
CA PRO A 326 -20.31 16.03 18.63
C PRO A 326 -20.13 17.37 17.91
N VAL A 327 -18.92 17.94 17.93
CA VAL A 327 -18.61 19.20 17.26
C VAL A 327 -18.58 19.00 15.74
N LEU A 328 -17.85 17.99 15.28
CA LEU A 328 -17.74 17.66 13.85
C LEU A 328 -19.06 17.15 13.27
N GLY A 329 -19.77 16.31 14.00
CA GLY A 329 -21.00 15.68 13.54
C GLY A 329 -22.16 16.65 13.30
N ARG A 330 -22.07 17.88 13.79
CA ARG A 330 -23.04 18.95 13.48
C ARG A 330 -22.97 19.41 12.03
N HIS A 331 -21.78 19.38 11.46
CA HIS A 331 -21.50 19.94 10.13
C HIS A 331 -21.08 18.91 9.10
N HIS A 332 -20.54 17.78 9.53
CA HIS A 332 -19.98 16.74 8.66
C HIS A 332 -20.56 15.37 8.96
N ALA A 333 -20.65 14.51 7.95
CA ALA A 333 -20.84 13.09 8.16
C ALA A 333 -19.50 12.47 8.57
N LEU A 334 -19.48 11.63 9.59
CA LEU A 334 -18.26 11.04 10.13
C LEU A 334 -18.19 9.54 9.84
N MET A 335 -17.04 9.10 9.35
CA MET A 335 -16.68 7.70 9.20
C MET A 335 -15.33 7.47 9.88
N VAL A 336 -15.28 6.57 10.86
CA VAL A 336 -14.05 6.16 11.50
C VAL A 336 -13.64 4.80 10.96
N VAL A 337 -12.39 4.71 10.50
CA VAL A 337 -11.81 3.55 9.86
C VAL A 337 -10.64 3.04 10.69
N SER A 338 -10.67 1.78 11.07
CA SER A 338 -9.62 1.16 11.85
C SER A 338 -9.43 -0.29 11.43
N SER A 339 -8.18 -0.75 11.34
CA SER A 339 -7.88 -2.15 11.03
C SER A 339 -8.05 -3.05 12.24
N THR A 340 -8.59 -4.25 12.03
CA THR A 340 -8.62 -5.29 13.06
C THR A 340 -7.23 -5.88 13.22
N ASP A 341 -6.78 -6.02 14.45
CA ASP A 341 -5.53 -6.71 14.78
C ASP A 341 -5.75 -8.22 14.74
N THR A 342 -5.29 -8.83 13.65
CA THR A 342 -5.42 -10.27 13.43
C THR A 342 -4.52 -11.07 14.35
N ASP A 343 -3.36 -10.53 14.75
CA ASP A 343 -2.37 -11.21 15.58
C ASP A 343 -2.86 -11.25 17.02
N LEU A 344 -3.45 -10.14 17.48
CA LEU A 344 -4.08 -10.08 18.80
C LEU A 344 -5.24 -11.08 18.92
N ALA A 345 -6.04 -11.20 17.87
CA ALA A 345 -7.14 -12.17 17.81
C ALA A 345 -6.63 -13.61 17.68
N ALA A 346 -5.49 -13.84 17.01
CA ALA A 346 -4.87 -15.15 16.90
C ALA A 346 -4.26 -15.61 18.24
N ALA A 347 -3.59 -14.71 18.97
CA ALA A 347 -3.02 -15.00 20.28
C ALA A 347 -4.04 -15.48 21.32
N LEU A 348 -5.33 -15.12 21.13
CA LEU A 348 -6.41 -15.56 22.02
C LEU A 348 -7.04 -16.89 21.63
N ARG A 349 -6.69 -17.47 20.49
CA ARG A 349 -7.25 -18.76 20.03
C ARG A 349 -6.54 -19.97 20.60
N THR A 350 -5.28 -19.80 21.00
CA THR A 350 -4.46 -20.87 21.55
C THR A 350 -4.43 -20.74 23.07
N PRO A 351 -4.69 -21.81 23.86
CA PRO A 351 -4.52 -21.77 25.30
C PRO A 351 -3.08 -21.40 25.67
N PRO A 352 -2.85 -20.50 26.65
CA PRO A 352 -1.52 -20.09 27.05
C PRO A 352 -0.75 -21.29 27.62
N ALA A 353 0.50 -21.47 27.22
CA ALA A 353 1.37 -22.56 27.65
C ALA A 353 2.14 -22.19 28.94
N ASP A 354 2.29 -20.90 29.23
CA ASP A 354 2.99 -20.40 30.41
C ASP A 354 2.35 -19.12 31.00
N ASP A 355 2.82 -18.69 32.17
CA ASP A 355 2.32 -17.48 32.85
C ASP A 355 2.52 -16.20 32.02
N ARG A 356 3.56 -16.14 31.21
CA ARG A 356 3.85 -14.99 30.35
C ARG A 356 2.85 -14.90 29.21
N GLU A 357 2.51 -16.03 28.62
CA GLU A 357 1.46 -16.10 27.57
C GLU A 357 0.08 -15.83 28.16
N ALA A 358 -0.20 -16.32 29.37
CA ALA A 358 -1.43 -16.02 30.10
C ALA A 358 -1.56 -14.50 30.35
N LEU A 359 -0.51 -13.84 30.80
CA LEU A 359 -0.50 -12.39 31.00
C LEU A 359 -0.73 -11.63 29.67
N ARG A 360 -0.08 -12.04 28.58
CA ARG A 360 -0.31 -11.47 27.26
C ARG A 360 -1.76 -11.61 26.79
N ALA A 361 -2.36 -12.78 27.04
CA ALA A 361 -3.76 -13.02 26.71
C ALA A 361 -4.71 -12.11 27.51
N VAL A 362 -4.45 -11.90 28.79
CA VAL A 362 -5.24 -10.97 29.63
C VAL A 362 -5.15 -9.54 29.11
N VAL A 363 -3.94 -9.06 28.79
CA VAL A 363 -3.74 -7.72 28.21
C VAL A 363 -4.45 -7.59 26.87
N ALA A 364 -4.35 -8.61 26.02
CA ALA A 364 -5.02 -8.64 24.71
C ALA A 364 -6.55 -8.56 24.84
N LEU A 365 -7.12 -9.29 25.82
CA LEU A 365 -8.56 -9.24 26.12
C LEU A 365 -9.00 -7.85 26.56
N ASP A 366 -8.24 -7.20 27.44
CA ASP A 366 -8.57 -5.85 27.93
C ASP A 366 -8.50 -4.81 26.81
N LEU A 367 -7.45 -4.87 25.98
CA LEU A 367 -7.32 -4.01 24.78
C LEU A 367 -8.51 -4.18 23.84
N LEU A 368 -8.88 -5.42 23.51
CA LEU A 368 -10.03 -5.70 22.63
C LEU A 368 -11.35 -5.26 23.27
N ALA A 369 -11.53 -5.42 24.58
CA ALA A 369 -12.72 -4.96 25.28
C ALA A 369 -12.80 -3.43 25.31
N SER A 370 -11.69 -2.73 25.53
CA SER A 370 -11.61 -1.26 25.47
C SER A 370 -11.96 -0.75 24.08
N ARG A 371 -11.35 -1.34 23.04
CA ARG A 371 -11.64 -1.03 21.64
C ARG A 371 -13.13 -1.21 21.29
N ARG A 372 -13.73 -2.36 21.65
CA ARG A 372 -15.16 -2.62 21.42
C ARG A 372 -16.05 -1.59 22.09
N ARG A 373 -15.71 -1.17 23.33
CA ARG A 373 -16.45 -0.11 24.04
C ARG A 373 -16.39 1.21 23.27
N THR A 374 -15.22 1.64 22.85
CA THR A 374 -15.02 2.88 22.07
C THR A 374 -15.80 2.88 20.76
N LEU A 375 -15.68 1.79 19.98
CA LEU A 375 -16.40 1.63 18.72
C LEU A 375 -17.92 1.64 18.93
N GLY A 376 -18.40 1.01 20.02
CA GLY A 376 -19.81 1.03 20.41
C GLY A 376 -20.32 2.43 20.77
N LEU A 377 -19.50 3.25 21.43
CA LEU A 377 -19.82 4.64 21.73
C LEU A 377 -19.91 5.49 20.45
N LEU A 378 -18.91 5.37 19.56
CA LEU A 378 -18.93 6.08 18.28
C LEU A 378 -20.17 5.76 17.44
N ARG A 379 -20.56 4.48 17.36
CA ARG A 379 -21.80 4.06 16.66
C ARG A 379 -23.05 4.70 17.27
N ARG A 380 -23.14 4.75 18.60
CA ARG A 380 -24.28 5.40 19.32
C ARG A 380 -24.33 6.90 19.06
N MET A 381 -23.19 7.54 18.80
CA MET A 381 -23.10 8.96 18.44
C MET A 381 -23.40 9.22 16.95
N GLY A 382 -23.79 8.21 16.18
CA GLY A 382 -24.13 8.33 14.76
C GLY A 382 -22.96 8.26 13.81
N VAL A 383 -21.74 7.96 14.30
CA VAL A 383 -20.55 7.77 13.47
C VAL A 383 -20.62 6.43 12.74
N THR A 384 -20.31 6.44 11.46
CA THR A 384 -20.14 5.21 10.70
C THR A 384 -18.79 4.61 11.02
N VAL A 385 -18.76 3.44 11.65
CA VAL A 385 -17.54 2.75 12.02
C VAL A 385 -17.27 1.61 11.06
N VAL A 386 -16.11 1.65 10.40
CA VAL A 386 -15.59 0.61 9.52
C VAL A 386 -14.42 -0.08 10.22
N GLU A 387 -14.59 -1.35 10.51
CA GLU A 387 -13.57 -2.20 11.11
C GLU A 387 -13.46 -3.49 10.29
N SER A 388 -12.26 -3.81 9.82
CA SER A 388 -12.03 -4.99 8.98
C SER A 388 -10.55 -5.38 9.02
N GLY A 389 -10.23 -6.61 8.61
CA GLY A 389 -8.84 -7.04 8.45
C GLY A 389 -8.10 -6.24 7.36
N PRO A 390 -6.75 -6.29 7.36
CA PRO A 390 -5.92 -5.49 6.45
C PRO A 390 -6.34 -5.61 4.98
N ASP A 391 -6.56 -6.82 4.49
CA ASP A 391 -6.89 -7.08 3.08
C ASP A 391 -8.31 -6.65 2.69
N THR A 392 -9.21 -6.55 3.64
CA THR A 392 -10.64 -6.27 3.42
C THR A 392 -11.06 -4.86 3.82
N LEU A 393 -10.16 -4.09 4.45
CA LEU A 393 -10.46 -2.75 4.96
C LEU A 393 -10.84 -1.79 3.83
N GLY A 394 -10.08 -1.74 2.74
CA GLY A 394 -10.36 -0.89 1.59
C GLY A 394 -11.74 -1.16 0.97
N PRO A 395 -12.07 -2.41 0.58
CA PRO A 395 -13.41 -2.78 0.13
C PRO A 395 -14.52 -2.45 1.13
N ALA A 396 -14.28 -2.60 2.42
CA ALA A 396 -15.25 -2.25 3.47
C ALA A 396 -15.50 -0.73 3.52
N CYS A 397 -14.43 0.09 3.43
CA CYS A 397 -14.52 1.55 3.35
C CYS A 397 -15.34 2.01 2.14
N ALA A 398 -15.02 1.51 0.95
CA ALA A 398 -15.77 1.83 -0.25
C ALA A 398 -17.25 1.41 -0.16
N SER A 399 -17.54 0.27 0.52
CA SER A 399 -18.92 -0.17 0.76
C SER A 399 -19.67 0.75 1.69
N ALA A 400 -19.04 1.17 2.78
CA ALA A 400 -19.63 2.07 3.75
C ALA A 400 -19.89 3.45 3.14
N TYR A 401 -18.92 3.98 2.38
CA TYR A 401 -19.07 5.24 1.64
C TYR A 401 -20.31 5.22 0.72
N VAL A 402 -20.42 4.18 -0.07
CA VAL A 402 -21.54 4.04 -1.00
C VAL A 402 -22.89 3.97 -0.27
N ARG A 403 -22.96 3.22 0.84
CA ARG A 403 -24.19 3.19 1.66
C ARG A 403 -24.54 4.56 2.23
N LEU A 404 -23.54 5.32 2.70
CA LEU A 404 -23.74 6.69 3.19
C LEU A 404 -24.27 7.62 2.09
N LYS A 405 -23.69 7.54 0.90
CA LYS A 405 -24.12 8.33 -0.26
C LYS A 405 -25.55 8.00 -0.67
N GLN A 406 -25.91 6.70 -0.71
CA GLN A 406 -27.27 6.25 -1.05
C GLN A 406 -28.34 6.60 0.00
N SER A 407 -27.94 6.69 1.28
CA SER A 407 -28.86 7.04 2.36
C SER A 407 -29.08 8.56 2.51
N GLY A 408 -28.48 9.40 1.67
CA GLY A 408 -28.57 10.87 1.76
C GLY A 408 -27.93 11.46 3.03
N ARG A 409 -27.05 10.72 3.68
CA ARG A 409 -26.39 11.14 4.94
C ARG A 409 -25.11 11.95 4.71
N LEU A 410 -24.67 12.12 3.47
CA LEU A 410 -23.50 12.91 3.08
C LEU A 410 -23.79 14.40 2.98
#